data_d6df038e9075d9e02ce785eba1a14adf
#
_entry.id   d6df038e9075d9e02ce785eba1a14adf
#
_cell.length_a   1.000
_cell.length_b   1.000
_cell.length_c   1.000
_cell.angle_alpha   90.00
_cell.angle_beta   90.00
_cell.angle_gamma   90.00
#
_symmetry.space_group_name_H-M   'P 1'
#
loop_
_entity.id
_entity.type
_entity.pdbx_description
1 polymer ?
#
loop_
_entity_poly.entity_id
_entity_poly.type
_entity_poly.pdbx_seq_one_letter_code
_entity_poly.pdbx_strand_id
1 'polypeptide(L)'
;MSDATKFAEIFDGLAQAYGTYKINKQQANGKNTGKATVVREPRTTGLWEGHLSGKGQSIGIIPINEENKVKWGCIDIDQYPLDHKNIIDRIRKIKLPLVVCRSKSGGAHLFLFVDQFVPAKEMQDVLNHISAALGYGGCEVFPKQVKLFLDRGDVGNFLNLPYYDQEMGLRYAFNDDGTAATLEEFFELHAAHVQTREQLQALTVDEKPDELLPKGPPCLQILAKQKISEGGRNNGLFNLGVYLRKAYPDSWEAEILTYNMQFLDPPLPLSEVNVVAKQLQKKDYAYKCKDAPISSYCNAELCRTREFGIGAAVSGATIANLRKYNSIPPVWFMDVNGEPLELDTEALMNQTQFQRACVEQLNHLPRTAKKEHREARINQLLTDMVETEGAVVEVSEDASIDGQFYDYLEEFCTTLQQATDRDEILLRRPWTDDDEGRTYFRLKDFEAHLRKNKFFEYKTHKIAQRLRDRNGESTVVKIKGKAVRVWVIPSFENVHVTLDTPDFGQGNEAPF
;
A
#
# COMPACT_ATOMS: atom_id res chain seq x y z
N MET A 1 -2.58 -14.29 -32.94
CA MET A 1 -2.51 -13.33 -31.80
C MET A 1 -1.10 -12.76 -31.83
N SER A 2 -0.93 -11.42 -31.69
CA SER A 2 0.42 -10.84 -31.64
C SER A 2 1.12 -11.14 -30.32
N ASP A 3 2.45 -11.07 -30.29
CA ASP A 3 3.21 -11.30 -29.05
C ASP A 3 2.83 -10.28 -27.96
N ALA A 4 2.59 -9.04 -28.36
CA ALA A 4 2.12 -7.99 -27.46
C ALA A 4 0.76 -8.33 -26.81
N THR A 5 -0.15 -8.95 -27.57
CA THR A 5 -1.44 -9.38 -27.05
C THR A 5 -1.29 -10.56 -26.07
N LYS A 6 -0.50 -11.57 -26.43
CA LYS A 6 -0.20 -12.70 -25.52
C LYS A 6 0.45 -12.24 -24.23
N PHE A 7 1.42 -11.33 -24.35
CA PHE A 7 2.13 -10.78 -23.19
C PHE A 7 1.20 -9.98 -22.29
N ALA A 8 0.27 -9.20 -22.88
CA ALA A 8 -0.75 -8.46 -22.15
C ALA A 8 -1.73 -9.37 -21.39
N GLU A 9 -2.10 -10.50 -21.97
CA GLU A 9 -2.99 -11.49 -21.32
C GLU A 9 -2.32 -12.20 -20.14
N ILE A 10 -1.01 -12.48 -20.24
CA ILE A 10 -0.22 -13.08 -19.16
C ILE A 10 -0.09 -12.12 -17.98
N PHE A 11 0.27 -10.87 -18.25
CA PHE A 11 0.47 -9.84 -17.24
C PHE A 11 -0.76 -8.96 -17.04
N ASP A 12 -1.95 -9.55 -17.10
CA ASP A 12 -3.17 -8.82 -16.82
C ASP A 12 -3.26 -8.42 -15.33
N GLY A 13 -3.95 -7.31 -15.05
CA GLY A 13 -4.12 -6.72 -13.73
C GLY A 13 -5.02 -5.49 -13.81
N LEU A 14 -4.77 -4.45 -13.02
CA LEU A 14 -5.58 -3.23 -13.00
C LEU A 14 -5.66 -2.60 -14.41
N ALA A 15 -6.86 -2.49 -14.96
CA ALA A 15 -7.06 -2.03 -16.34
C ALA A 15 -6.83 -0.52 -16.50
N GLN A 16 -7.14 0.27 -15.47
CA GLN A 16 -7.26 1.74 -15.52
C GLN A 16 -5.96 2.47 -15.15
N ALA A 17 -4.90 1.73 -14.79
CA ALA A 17 -3.62 2.35 -14.45
C ALA A 17 -2.46 1.39 -14.74
N TYR A 18 -1.29 1.98 -14.97
CA TYR A 18 -0.04 1.25 -15.16
C TYR A 18 1.14 2.09 -14.64
N GLY A 19 2.26 1.42 -14.39
CA GLY A 19 3.50 2.09 -14.02
C GLY A 19 4.38 2.39 -15.20
N THR A 20 5.14 3.48 -15.13
CA THR A 20 6.24 3.80 -16.03
C THR A 20 7.50 4.10 -15.23
N TYR A 21 8.66 3.88 -15.84
CA TYR A 21 9.92 4.17 -15.19
C TYR A 21 10.83 4.95 -16.14
N LYS A 22 11.22 6.16 -15.74
CA LYS A 22 12.22 6.98 -16.48
C LYS A 22 13.55 6.95 -15.74
N ILE A 23 14.61 6.56 -16.44
CA ILE A 23 15.97 6.59 -15.91
C ILE A 23 16.46 8.04 -15.93
N ASN A 24 16.84 8.59 -14.77
CA ASN A 24 17.33 9.96 -14.66
C ASN A 24 18.87 10.07 -14.68
N LYS A 25 19.59 9.13 -14.03
CA LYS A 25 21.06 9.08 -14.00
C LYS A 25 21.57 7.67 -13.71
N GLN A 26 22.70 7.31 -14.29
CA GLN A 26 23.49 6.16 -13.92
C GLN A 26 24.49 6.57 -12.83
N GLN A 27 24.48 5.92 -11.67
CA GLN A 27 25.44 6.16 -10.61
C GLN A 27 26.76 5.44 -10.92
N ALA A 28 27.88 5.92 -10.34
CA ALA A 28 29.21 5.34 -10.54
C ALA A 28 29.33 3.86 -10.12
N ASN A 29 28.42 3.37 -9.29
CA ASN A 29 28.31 1.96 -8.85
C ASN A 29 27.43 1.09 -9.78
N GLY A 30 27.02 1.61 -10.95
CA GLY A 30 26.17 0.91 -11.91
C GLY A 30 24.67 0.93 -11.60
N LYS A 31 24.24 1.50 -10.48
CA LYS A 31 22.83 1.60 -10.10
C LYS A 31 22.15 2.74 -10.87
N ASN A 32 21.11 2.41 -11.63
CA ASN A 32 20.30 3.40 -12.32
C ASN A 32 19.30 4.02 -11.34
N THR A 33 19.43 5.33 -11.09
CA THR A 33 18.37 6.08 -10.41
C THR A 33 17.37 6.57 -11.43
N GLY A 34 16.08 6.36 -11.17
CA GLY A 34 15.01 6.76 -12.05
C GLY A 34 13.75 7.04 -11.26
N LYS A 35 12.81 7.72 -11.92
CA LYS A 35 11.53 8.07 -11.34
C LYS A 35 10.46 7.07 -11.78
N ALA A 36 9.85 6.39 -10.80
CA ALA A 36 8.68 5.57 -10.99
C ALA A 36 7.44 6.48 -11.01
N THR A 37 6.55 6.32 -11.99
CA THR A 37 5.33 7.12 -12.12
C THR A 37 4.15 6.20 -12.41
N VAL A 38 3.05 6.40 -11.71
CA VAL A 38 1.77 5.74 -12.05
C VAL A 38 1.01 6.62 -13.03
N VAL A 39 0.64 6.05 -14.16
CA VAL A 39 -0.22 6.66 -15.17
C VAL A 39 -1.64 6.13 -14.99
N ARG A 40 -2.59 7.02 -14.79
CA ARG A 40 -4.01 6.69 -14.55
C ARG A 40 -4.81 6.75 -15.85
N GLU A 41 -4.45 5.86 -16.75
CA GLU A 41 -5.06 5.73 -18.07
C GLU A 41 -5.17 4.25 -18.43
N PRO A 42 -6.17 3.85 -19.24
CA PRO A 42 -6.28 2.50 -19.72
C PRO A 42 -5.04 2.07 -20.53
N ARG A 43 -4.65 0.83 -20.37
CA ARG A 43 -3.55 0.23 -21.13
C ARG A 43 -3.97 0.02 -22.58
N THR A 44 -3.16 0.46 -23.52
CA THR A 44 -3.40 0.28 -24.97
C THR A 44 -2.47 -0.78 -25.57
N THR A 45 -2.85 -1.41 -26.67
CA THR A 45 -1.98 -2.36 -27.40
C THR A 45 -0.64 -1.74 -27.77
N GLY A 46 -0.64 -0.46 -28.17
CA GLY A 46 0.60 0.27 -28.52
C GLY A 46 1.59 0.42 -27.37
N LEU A 47 1.12 0.44 -26.11
CA LEU A 47 2.01 0.43 -24.92
C LEU A 47 2.79 -0.89 -24.82
N TRP A 48 2.12 -2.01 -25.06
CA TRP A 48 2.73 -3.34 -25.03
C TRP A 48 3.71 -3.54 -26.17
N GLU A 49 3.33 -3.13 -27.38
CA GLU A 49 4.22 -3.15 -28.56
C GLU A 49 5.45 -2.25 -28.35
N GLY A 50 5.24 -1.05 -27.80
CA GLY A 50 6.31 -0.12 -27.48
C GLY A 50 7.26 -0.65 -26.42
N HIS A 51 6.74 -1.37 -25.40
CA HIS A 51 7.53 -2.02 -24.37
C HIS A 51 8.42 -3.13 -24.97
N LEU A 52 7.83 -4.06 -25.70
CA LEU A 52 8.56 -5.20 -26.27
C LEU A 52 9.59 -4.78 -27.34
N SER A 53 9.29 -3.75 -28.12
CA SER A 53 10.21 -3.25 -29.15
C SER A 53 11.27 -2.26 -28.65
N GLY A 54 11.22 -1.84 -27.37
CA GLY A 54 12.11 -0.81 -26.83
C GLY A 54 11.88 0.61 -27.38
N LYS A 55 10.92 0.79 -28.29
CA LYS A 55 10.61 2.09 -28.92
C LYS A 55 9.66 2.94 -28.08
N GLY A 56 9.02 2.35 -27.07
CA GLY A 56 8.12 3.01 -26.13
C GLY A 56 8.73 3.12 -24.73
N GLN A 57 7.87 3.42 -23.75
CA GLN A 57 8.26 3.43 -22.36
C GLN A 57 8.27 2.01 -21.78
N SER A 58 9.21 1.76 -20.86
CA SER A 58 9.12 0.55 -20.02
C SER A 58 7.89 0.62 -19.16
N ILE A 59 7.04 -0.41 -19.22
CA ILE A 59 5.82 -0.48 -18.42
C ILE A 59 5.99 -1.37 -17.21
N GLY A 60 5.24 -1.03 -16.17
CA GLY A 60 4.99 -1.86 -15.00
C GLY A 60 3.50 -2.09 -14.85
N ILE A 61 3.12 -3.26 -14.35
CA ILE A 61 1.71 -3.61 -14.17
C ILE A 61 1.39 -3.77 -12.70
N ILE A 62 0.23 -3.27 -12.32
CA ILE A 62 -0.38 -3.47 -11.01
C ILE A 62 -1.12 -4.79 -11.07
N PRO A 63 -0.66 -5.84 -10.36
CA PRO A 63 -1.22 -7.18 -10.54
C PRO A 63 -2.65 -7.33 -10.05
N ILE A 64 -3.06 -6.57 -9.04
CA ILE A 64 -4.40 -6.63 -8.47
C ILE A 64 -5.39 -5.81 -9.32
N ASN A 65 -6.50 -6.44 -9.70
CA ASN A 65 -7.56 -5.84 -10.50
C ASN A 65 -8.65 -5.18 -9.63
N GLU A 66 -9.68 -4.63 -10.27
CA GLU A 66 -10.81 -3.94 -9.64
C GLU A 66 -11.64 -4.86 -8.71
N GLU A 67 -11.57 -6.18 -8.92
CA GLU A 67 -12.26 -7.18 -8.09
C GLU A 67 -11.38 -7.69 -6.92
N ASN A 68 -10.23 -7.09 -6.69
CA ASN A 68 -9.22 -7.55 -5.72
C ASN A 68 -8.69 -8.96 -6.00
N LYS A 69 -8.58 -9.30 -7.28
CA LYS A 69 -8.06 -10.57 -7.78
C LYS A 69 -6.80 -10.35 -8.60
N VAL A 70 -6.01 -11.40 -8.75
CA VAL A 70 -4.77 -11.42 -9.52
C VAL A 70 -4.71 -12.64 -10.44
N LYS A 71 -4.01 -12.52 -11.56
CA LYS A 71 -3.69 -13.60 -12.48
C LYS A 71 -2.22 -14.03 -12.36
N TRP A 72 -1.43 -13.24 -11.68
CA TRP A 72 -0.03 -13.52 -11.38
C TRP A 72 0.41 -12.81 -10.10
N GLY A 73 1.49 -13.31 -9.53
CA GLY A 73 2.18 -12.66 -8.44
C GLY A 73 3.68 -12.81 -8.59
N CYS A 74 4.46 -12.12 -7.76
CA CYS A 74 5.91 -12.10 -7.88
C CYS A 74 6.59 -11.93 -6.53
N ILE A 75 7.69 -12.65 -6.32
CA ILE A 75 8.67 -12.39 -5.26
C ILE A 75 9.78 -11.55 -5.90
N ASP A 76 10.01 -10.35 -5.38
CA ASP A 76 11.04 -9.41 -5.86
C ASP A 76 12.29 -9.51 -4.98
N ILE A 77 13.38 -10.04 -5.56
CA ILE A 77 14.65 -10.25 -4.87
C ILE A 77 15.64 -9.17 -5.27
N ASP A 78 15.80 -8.18 -4.42
CA ASP A 78 16.70 -7.04 -4.58
C ASP A 78 18.04 -7.26 -3.85
N GLN A 79 18.72 -8.38 -4.09
CA GLN A 79 20.03 -8.70 -3.53
C GLN A 79 21.10 -8.65 -4.62
N TYR A 80 22.30 -8.15 -4.29
CA TYR A 80 23.39 -7.94 -5.24
C TYR A 80 24.75 -8.30 -4.62
N PRO A 81 25.65 -9.08 -5.31
CA PRO A 81 25.36 -9.83 -6.55
C PRO A 81 24.42 -11.02 -6.29
N LEU A 82 23.64 -11.41 -7.29
CA LEU A 82 22.71 -12.55 -7.20
C LEU A 82 23.11 -13.67 -8.16
N ASP A 83 23.19 -14.89 -7.64
CA ASP A 83 23.40 -16.10 -8.43
C ASP A 83 22.04 -16.66 -8.88
N HIS A 84 21.61 -16.25 -10.09
CA HIS A 84 20.33 -16.68 -10.66
C HIS A 84 20.27 -18.18 -10.89
N LYS A 85 21.39 -18.83 -11.30
CA LYS A 85 21.43 -20.27 -11.54
C LYS A 85 21.16 -21.06 -10.27
N ASN A 86 21.74 -20.64 -9.15
CA ASN A 86 21.49 -21.26 -7.86
C ASN A 86 20.01 -21.18 -7.47
N ILE A 87 19.36 -20.03 -7.74
CA ILE A 87 17.92 -19.87 -7.47
C ILE A 87 17.09 -20.82 -8.32
N ILE A 88 17.40 -20.91 -9.63
CA ILE A 88 16.71 -21.81 -10.57
C ILE A 88 16.85 -23.25 -10.11
N ASP A 89 18.06 -23.70 -9.79
CA ASP A 89 18.33 -25.06 -9.33
C ASP A 89 17.55 -25.40 -8.04
N ARG A 90 17.45 -24.45 -7.12
CA ARG A 90 16.65 -24.61 -5.89
C ARG A 90 15.16 -24.74 -6.20
N ILE A 91 14.62 -23.87 -7.06
CA ILE A 91 13.22 -23.87 -7.49
C ILE A 91 12.89 -25.24 -8.13
N ARG A 92 13.74 -25.73 -9.06
CA ARG A 92 13.53 -26.99 -9.75
C ARG A 92 13.68 -28.22 -8.81
N LYS A 93 14.63 -28.17 -7.88
CA LYS A 93 14.84 -29.23 -6.87
C LYS A 93 13.59 -29.45 -6.01
N ILE A 94 12.89 -28.41 -5.63
CA ILE A 94 11.67 -28.50 -4.81
C ILE A 94 10.38 -28.38 -5.65
N LYS A 95 10.51 -28.44 -6.98
CA LYS A 95 9.42 -28.50 -7.96
C LYS A 95 8.42 -27.35 -7.85
N LEU A 96 8.90 -26.13 -7.58
CA LEU A 96 8.03 -24.96 -7.57
C LEU A 96 7.75 -24.47 -9.00
N PRO A 97 6.50 -24.10 -9.33
CA PRO A 97 6.12 -23.65 -10.66
C PRO A 97 6.41 -22.15 -10.88
N LEU A 98 7.64 -21.73 -10.59
CA LEU A 98 8.06 -20.34 -10.73
C LEU A 98 8.83 -20.10 -12.02
N VAL A 99 8.56 -19.00 -12.68
CA VAL A 99 9.36 -18.47 -13.79
C VAL A 99 10.29 -17.39 -13.24
N VAL A 100 11.59 -17.60 -13.38
CA VAL A 100 12.62 -16.69 -12.90
C VAL A 100 12.97 -15.69 -13.98
N CYS A 101 12.82 -14.39 -13.73
CA CYS A 101 13.23 -13.32 -14.63
C CYS A 101 14.30 -12.46 -13.97
N ARG A 102 15.25 -11.99 -14.80
CA ARG A 102 16.22 -10.99 -14.38
C ARG A 102 15.54 -9.64 -14.21
N SER A 103 15.67 -9.01 -13.05
CA SER A 103 15.18 -7.66 -12.82
C SER A 103 16.08 -6.60 -13.49
N LYS A 104 15.59 -5.38 -13.61
CA LYS A 104 16.31 -4.26 -14.20
C LYS A 104 17.68 -4.01 -13.58
N SER A 105 17.80 -4.16 -12.28
CA SER A 105 19.02 -3.89 -11.52
C SER A 105 19.95 -5.11 -11.38
N GLY A 106 19.54 -6.27 -11.92
CA GLY A 106 20.31 -7.52 -11.82
C GLY A 106 19.89 -8.43 -10.66
N GLY A 107 18.83 -8.09 -9.93
CA GLY A 107 18.11 -8.98 -9.01
C GLY A 107 17.22 -9.97 -9.76
N ALA A 108 16.26 -10.57 -9.09
CA ALA A 108 15.34 -11.53 -9.70
C ALA A 108 13.88 -11.25 -9.35
N HIS A 109 13.02 -11.39 -10.34
CA HIS A 109 11.57 -11.48 -10.19
C HIS A 109 11.17 -12.96 -10.34
N LEU A 110 10.61 -13.56 -9.32
CA LEU A 110 10.10 -14.93 -9.36
C LEU A 110 8.58 -14.88 -9.56
N PHE A 111 8.13 -15.10 -10.78
CA PHE A 111 6.72 -15.04 -11.13
C PHE A 111 6.01 -16.37 -10.88
N LEU A 112 4.81 -16.28 -10.31
CA LEU A 112 3.84 -17.36 -10.19
C LEU A 112 2.58 -16.97 -10.96
N PHE A 113 2.15 -17.80 -11.89
CA PHE A 113 1.03 -17.55 -12.78
C PHE A 113 -0.13 -18.50 -12.49
N VAL A 114 -1.35 -18.00 -12.66
CA VAL A 114 -2.57 -18.80 -12.59
C VAL A 114 -3.42 -18.60 -13.86
N ASP A 115 -4.16 -19.65 -14.24
CA ASP A 115 -4.98 -19.66 -15.46
C ASP A 115 -6.22 -18.75 -15.33
N GLN A 116 -6.72 -18.52 -14.12
CA GLN A 116 -7.86 -17.67 -13.81
C GLN A 116 -7.53 -16.69 -12.70
N PHE A 117 -8.30 -15.61 -12.59
CA PHE A 117 -8.16 -14.66 -11.50
C PHE A 117 -8.50 -15.29 -10.15
N VAL A 118 -7.57 -15.24 -9.21
CA VAL A 118 -7.71 -15.71 -7.83
C VAL A 118 -7.68 -14.52 -6.85
N PRO A 119 -8.22 -14.64 -5.63
CA PRO A 119 -8.10 -13.58 -4.63
C PRO A 119 -6.65 -13.17 -4.39
N ALA A 120 -6.38 -11.86 -4.36
CA ALA A 120 -5.04 -11.32 -4.17
C ALA A 120 -4.38 -11.81 -2.86
N LYS A 121 -5.17 -11.97 -1.79
CA LYS A 121 -4.71 -12.51 -0.51
C LYS A 121 -4.20 -13.95 -0.64
N GLU A 122 -4.90 -14.79 -1.38
CA GLU A 122 -4.52 -16.18 -1.60
C GLU A 122 -3.17 -16.30 -2.32
N MET A 123 -2.97 -15.52 -3.39
CA MET A 123 -1.68 -15.45 -4.09
C MET A 123 -0.56 -14.93 -3.19
N GLN A 124 -0.82 -13.88 -2.41
CA GLN A 124 0.17 -13.28 -1.51
C GLN A 124 0.61 -14.27 -0.42
N ASP A 125 -0.32 -15.05 0.16
CA ASP A 125 -0.02 -16.05 1.19
C ASP A 125 0.87 -17.17 0.64
N VAL A 126 0.54 -17.67 -0.57
CA VAL A 126 1.36 -18.68 -1.26
C VAL A 126 2.77 -18.17 -1.51
N LEU A 127 2.91 -16.94 -2.05
CA LEU A 127 4.21 -16.36 -2.35
C LEU A 127 5.05 -16.09 -1.09
N ASN A 128 4.43 -15.65 0.01
CA ASN A 128 5.11 -15.50 1.29
C ASN A 128 5.65 -16.85 1.82
N HIS A 129 4.86 -17.92 1.67
CA HIS A 129 5.29 -19.26 2.03
C HIS A 129 6.48 -19.71 1.16
N ILE A 130 6.37 -19.57 -0.16
CA ILE A 130 7.43 -19.93 -1.10
C ILE A 130 8.69 -19.10 -0.86
N SER A 131 8.57 -17.80 -0.66
CA SER A 131 9.68 -16.90 -0.36
C SER A 131 10.47 -17.36 0.86
N ALA A 132 9.78 -17.71 1.94
CA ALA A 132 10.38 -18.26 3.15
C ALA A 132 11.07 -19.61 2.87
N ALA A 133 10.42 -20.54 2.16
CA ALA A 133 10.98 -21.85 1.81
C ALA A 133 12.25 -21.74 0.97
N LEU A 134 12.32 -20.74 0.08
CA LEU A 134 13.51 -20.45 -0.72
C LEU A 134 14.60 -19.67 0.05
N GLY A 135 14.36 -19.28 1.32
CA GLY A 135 15.31 -18.49 2.11
C GLY A 135 15.35 -17.00 1.76
N TYR A 136 14.31 -16.50 1.09
CA TYR A 136 14.10 -15.11 0.75
C TYR A 136 12.95 -14.47 1.54
N GLY A 137 12.67 -15.00 2.73
CA GLY A 137 11.69 -14.42 3.65
C GLY A 137 12.02 -12.96 3.95
N GLY A 138 11.03 -12.10 3.82
CA GLY A 138 11.21 -10.64 3.97
C GLY A 138 11.54 -9.89 2.69
N CYS A 139 11.69 -10.56 1.53
CA CYS A 139 11.64 -9.91 0.22
C CYS A 139 10.24 -9.37 -0.08
N GLU A 140 10.17 -8.37 -0.96
CA GLU A 140 8.89 -7.83 -1.40
C GLU A 140 8.08 -8.87 -2.19
N VAL A 141 6.78 -8.93 -1.91
CA VAL A 141 5.84 -9.81 -2.62
C VAL A 141 4.76 -8.95 -3.28
N PHE A 142 4.48 -9.23 -4.55
CA PHE A 142 3.40 -8.63 -5.32
C PHE A 142 2.30 -9.66 -5.58
N PRO A 143 1.02 -9.30 -5.38
CA PRO A 143 0.51 -7.97 -5.04
C PRO A 143 0.93 -7.54 -3.64
N LYS A 144 1.28 -6.25 -3.46
CA LYS A 144 1.53 -5.68 -2.13
C LYS A 144 0.21 -5.45 -1.39
N GLN A 145 -0.83 -5.06 -2.11
CA GLN A 145 -2.18 -4.87 -1.59
C GLN A 145 -3.04 -6.09 -1.89
N VAL A 146 -3.89 -6.45 -0.94
CA VAL A 146 -4.90 -7.50 -1.10
C VAL A 146 -6.29 -6.93 -1.39
N LYS A 147 -6.45 -5.60 -1.25
CA LYS A 147 -7.67 -4.86 -1.52
C LYS A 147 -7.35 -3.47 -2.06
N LEU A 148 -8.10 -3.01 -3.07
CA LEU A 148 -8.05 -1.67 -3.61
C LEU A 148 -9.33 -0.90 -3.24
N PHE A 149 -9.18 0.39 -2.95
CA PHE A 149 -10.29 1.32 -2.74
C PHE A 149 -10.33 2.31 -3.90
N LEU A 150 -10.88 1.86 -5.01
CA LEU A 150 -10.91 2.62 -6.27
C LEU A 150 -11.71 3.92 -6.15
N ASP A 151 -12.77 3.92 -5.37
CA ASP A 151 -13.57 5.09 -5.00
C ASP A 151 -12.76 6.19 -4.31
N ARG A 152 -11.63 5.83 -3.70
CA ARG A 152 -10.68 6.74 -3.05
C ARG A 152 -9.44 7.03 -3.92
N GLY A 153 -9.45 6.58 -5.18
CA GLY A 153 -8.34 6.74 -6.11
C GLY A 153 -7.13 5.85 -5.85
N ASP A 154 -7.28 4.78 -5.06
CA ASP A 154 -6.21 3.80 -4.86
C ASP A 154 -5.99 2.96 -6.11
N VAL A 155 -4.74 2.82 -6.54
CA VAL A 155 -4.38 2.00 -7.71
C VAL A 155 -3.40 0.88 -7.38
N GLY A 156 -2.88 0.83 -6.16
CA GLY A 156 -1.89 -0.18 -5.76
C GLY A 156 -0.49 0.03 -6.34
N ASN A 157 0.40 -0.91 -6.05
CA ASN A 157 1.80 -0.87 -6.48
C ASN A 157 2.00 -1.69 -7.75
N PHE A 158 2.75 -1.14 -8.70
CA PHE A 158 3.14 -1.84 -9.92
C PHE A 158 4.49 -2.53 -9.78
N LEU A 159 4.70 -3.57 -10.59
CA LEU A 159 5.98 -4.22 -10.80
C LEU A 159 6.43 -4.00 -12.24
N ASN A 160 7.70 -3.62 -12.44
CA ASN A 160 8.27 -3.49 -13.80
C ASN A 160 8.34 -4.86 -14.48
N LEU A 161 7.83 -4.93 -15.70
CA LEU A 161 7.78 -6.17 -16.47
C LEU A 161 9.13 -6.55 -17.08
N PRO A 162 9.36 -7.85 -17.34
CA PRO A 162 10.47 -8.33 -18.17
C PRO A 162 10.27 -7.94 -19.65
N TYR A 163 11.26 -8.21 -20.47
CA TYR A 163 11.25 -8.02 -21.95
C TYR A 163 11.04 -6.59 -22.44
N TYR A 164 11.39 -5.58 -21.63
CA TYR A 164 11.54 -4.24 -22.18
C TYR A 164 12.72 -4.24 -23.16
N ASP A 165 12.47 -3.91 -24.43
CA ASP A 165 13.42 -4.09 -25.53
C ASP A 165 13.90 -5.55 -25.61
N GLN A 166 13.04 -6.44 -26.10
CA GLN A 166 13.28 -7.88 -26.10
C GLN A 166 14.56 -8.32 -26.83
N GLU A 167 15.08 -7.51 -27.75
CA GLU A 167 16.28 -7.83 -28.52
C GLU A 167 17.57 -7.41 -27.80
N MET A 168 17.56 -6.25 -27.15
CA MET A 168 18.73 -5.63 -26.54
C MET A 168 18.61 -5.47 -25.02
N GLY A 169 17.42 -5.76 -24.46
CA GLY A 169 17.13 -5.54 -23.05
C GLY A 169 17.84 -6.53 -22.12
N LEU A 170 18.03 -6.08 -20.87
CA LEU A 170 18.64 -6.90 -19.79
C LEU A 170 17.61 -7.57 -18.90
N ARG A 171 16.32 -7.51 -19.26
CA ARG A 171 15.20 -8.08 -18.48
C ARG A 171 14.59 -9.22 -19.29
N TYR A 172 14.91 -10.43 -18.92
CA TYR A 172 14.49 -11.65 -19.61
C TYR A 172 14.23 -12.75 -18.60
N ALA A 173 13.47 -13.76 -18.98
CA ALA A 173 13.34 -14.98 -18.21
C ALA A 173 14.58 -15.86 -18.37
N PHE A 174 14.79 -16.75 -17.45
CA PHE A 174 15.84 -17.77 -17.54
C PHE A 174 15.24 -19.13 -17.88
N ASN A 175 15.89 -19.84 -18.77
CA ASN A 175 15.72 -21.26 -18.99
C ASN A 175 16.23 -22.06 -17.79
N ASP A 176 15.86 -23.34 -17.69
CA ASP A 176 16.27 -24.21 -16.58
C ASP A 176 17.80 -24.42 -16.48
N ASP A 177 18.51 -24.28 -17.57
CA ASP A 177 19.97 -24.32 -17.61
C ASP A 177 20.65 -23.00 -17.17
N GLY A 178 19.85 -21.93 -16.93
CA GLY A 178 20.31 -20.60 -16.54
C GLY A 178 20.64 -19.68 -17.72
N THR A 179 20.39 -20.10 -18.96
CA THR A 179 20.52 -19.23 -20.15
C THR A 179 19.35 -18.26 -20.22
N ALA A 180 19.57 -17.13 -20.91
CA ALA A 180 18.51 -16.16 -21.18
C ALA A 180 17.47 -16.76 -22.13
N ALA A 181 16.20 -16.73 -21.75
CA ALA A 181 15.10 -17.15 -22.59
C ALA A 181 14.65 -16.03 -23.53
N THR A 182 14.37 -16.35 -24.78
CA THR A 182 13.68 -15.47 -25.73
C THR A 182 12.23 -15.22 -25.28
N LEU A 183 11.55 -14.28 -25.92
CA LEU A 183 10.13 -14.04 -25.62
C LEU A 183 9.25 -15.26 -25.96
N GLU A 184 9.59 -16.01 -27.02
CA GLU A 184 8.89 -17.23 -27.41
C GLU A 184 9.07 -18.32 -26.36
N GLU A 185 10.32 -18.57 -25.93
CA GLU A 185 10.63 -19.51 -24.85
C GLU A 185 9.97 -19.10 -23.51
N PHE A 186 9.82 -17.80 -23.23
CA PHE A 186 9.05 -17.33 -22.07
C PHE A 186 7.57 -17.73 -22.15
N PHE A 187 6.96 -17.65 -23.33
CA PHE A 187 5.58 -18.14 -23.49
C PHE A 187 5.46 -19.63 -23.26
N GLU A 188 6.46 -20.41 -23.66
CA GLU A 188 6.52 -21.86 -23.37
C GLU A 188 6.72 -22.10 -21.87
N LEU A 189 7.63 -21.39 -21.21
CA LEU A 189 7.82 -21.44 -19.76
C LEU A 189 6.54 -21.07 -19.01
N HIS A 190 5.84 -20.04 -19.41
CA HIS A 190 4.55 -19.66 -18.83
C HIS A 190 3.55 -20.81 -18.98
N ALA A 191 3.37 -21.36 -20.19
CA ALA A 191 2.43 -22.44 -20.44
C ALA A 191 2.74 -23.70 -19.62
N ALA A 192 4.02 -23.99 -19.41
CA ALA A 192 4.47 -25.14 -18.61
C ALA A 192 4.27 -24.96 -17.09
N HIS A 193 4.22 -23.71 -16.59
CA HIS A 193 4.21 -23.42 -15.17
C HIS A 193 2.94 -22.72 -14.67
N VAL A 194 2.00 -22.35 -15.55
CA VAL A 194 0.72 -21.78 -15.13
C VAL A 194 -0.08 -22.78 -14.30
N GLN A 195 -0.68 -22.35 -13.20
CA GLN A 195 -1.36 -23.19 -12.23
C GLN A 195 -2.87 -22.97 -12.27
N THR A 196 -3.64 -24.03 -12.00
CA THR A 196 -5.04 -23.85 -11.60
C THR A 196 -5.11 -23.30 -10.16
N ARG A 197 -6.29 -22.84 -9.76
CA ARG A 197 -6.49 -22.37 -8.38
C ARG A 197 -6.25 -23.50 -7.36
N GLU A 198 -6.69 -24.71 -7.64
CA GLU A 198 -6.48 -25.88 -6.78
C GLU A 198 -4.98 -26.22 -6.65
N GLN A 199 -4.22 -26.14 -7.75
CA GLN A 199 -2.79 -26.30 -7.73
C GLN A 199 -2.08 -25.19 -6.93
N LEU A 200 -2.52 -23.94 -7.08
CA LEU A 200 -2.04 -22.83 -6.28
C LEU A 200 -2.22 -23.09 -4.78
N GLN A 201 -3.42 -23.52 -4.38
CA GLN A 201 -3.73 -23.84 -2.99
C GLN A 201 -2.87 -25.00 -2.46
N ALA A 202 -2.60 -26.01 -3.30
CA ALA A 202 -1.74 -27.13 -2.94
C ALA A 202 -0.29 -26.73 -2.66
N LEU A 203 0.19 -25.59 -3.18
CA LEU A 203 1.55 -25.08 -2.87
C LEU A 203 1.71 -24.62 -1.42
N THR A 204 0.61 -24.41 -0.68
CA THR A 204 0.63 -24.04 0.73
C THR A 204 0.33 -25.17 1.69
N VAL A 205 -0.11 -26.32 1.18
CA VAL A 205 -0.79 -27.35 2.00
C VAL A 205 0.16 -28.38 2.62
N ASP A 206 1.42 -28.47 2.24
CA ASP A 206 2.30 -29.50 2.79
C ASP A 206 3.09 -29.06 4.02
N GLU A 207 2.38 -28.82 5.12
CA GLU A 207 2.93 -28.93 6.47
C GLU A 207 2.08 -29.89 7.34
N LYS A 208 2.02 -31.17 6.97
CA LYS A 208 1.71 -32.31 7.82
C LYS A 208 2.42 -33.55 7.24
N PRO A 209 3.01 -34.45 8.04
CA PRO A 209 3.01 -34.55 9.50
C PRO A 209 4.38 -34.75 10.18
N ASP A 210 5.50 -34.36 9.59
CA ASP A 210 6.79 -34.46 10.30
C ASP A 210 7.26 -33.08 10.76
N GLU A 211 6.49 -32.42 11.63
CA GLU A 211 6.97 -31.24 12.32
C GLU A 211 8.10 -31.63 13.26
N LEU A 212 9.35 -31.35 12.87
CA LEU A 212 10.53 -31.56 13.70
C LEU A 212 10.46 -30.69 14.98
N LEU A 213 9.74 -29.62 14.93
CA LEU A 213 9.52 -28.69 16.03
C LEU A 213 7.99 -28.42 16.14
N PRO A 214 7.22 -29.29 16.82
CA PRO A 214 5.77 -29.22 16.86
C PRO A 214 5.26 -27.81 17.23
N LYS A 215 4.39 -27.24 16.39
CA LYS A 215 3.80 -25.89 16.56
C LYS A 215 4.82 -24.75 16.68
N GLY A 216 6.07 -25.01 16.33
CA GLY A 216 7.17 -24.04 16.35
C GLY A 216 7.21 -23.11 15.14
N PRO A 217 8.13 -22.12 15.15
CA PRO A 217 8.30 -21.17 14.06
C PRO A 217 8.60 -21.85 12.71
N PRO A 218 7.96 -21.42 11.59
CA PRO A 218 8.23 -21.97 10.27
C PRO A 218 9.71 -21.90 9.85
N CYS A 219 10.39 -20.80 10.17
CA CYS A 219 11.81 -20.62 9.87
C CYS A 219 12.69 -21.65 10.58
N LEU A 220 12.38 -22.00 11.82
CA LEU A 220 13.11 -23.06 12.56
C LEU A 220 12.80 -24.45 12.01
N GLN A 221 11.59 -24.72 11.54
CA GLN A 221 11.25 -25.97 10.85
C GLN A 221 12.14 -26.17 9.61
N ILE A 222 12.26 -25.15 8.78
CA ILE A 222 13.08 -25.18 7.55
C ILE A 222 14.56 -25.41 7.92
N LEU A 223 15.08 -24.66 8.89
CA LEU A 223 16.46 -24.77 9.34
C LEU A 223 16.75 -26.13 9.97
N ALA A 224 15.83 -26.71 10.74
CA ALA A 224 15.98 -28.06 11.31
C ALA A 224 16.03 -29.13 10.21
N LYS A 225 15.22 -29.01 9.17
CA LYS A 225 15.23 -29.89 7.98
C LYS A 225 16.56 -29.83 7.21
N GLN A 226 17.09 -28.61 7.02
CA GLN A 226 18.31 -28.37 6.23
C GLN A 226 19.62 -28.58 7.02
N LYS A 227 19.50 -28.63 8.34
CA LYS A 227 20.58 -28.47 9.34
C LYS A 227 21.23 -27.07 9.28
N ILE A 228 21.60 -26.57 10.43
CA ILE A 228 22.17 -25.23 10.57
C ILE A 228 23.70 -25.33 10.41
N SER A 229 24.22 -24.77 9.32
CA SER A 229 25.64 -24.83 8.98
C SER A 229 26.48 -23.82 9.75
N GLU A 230 27.78 -23.88 9.56
CA GLU A 230 28.77 -22.98 10.11
C GLU A 230 28.46 -21.49 9.83
N GLY A 231 28.77 -20.61 10.77
CA GLY A 231 28.41 -19.19 10.71
C GLY A 231 27.03 -18.84 11.29
N GLY A 232 26.05 -19.80 11.26
CA GLY A 232 24.70 -19.61 11.82
C GLY A 232 24.42 -20.37 13.10
N ARG A 233 25.31 -21.28 13.52
CA ARG A 233 25.04 -22.29 14.55
C ARG A 233 24.71 -21.73 15.93
N ASN A 234 25.48 -20.77 16.43
CA ASN A 234 25.26 -20.20 17.75
C ASN A 234 23.90 -19.49 17.84
N ASN A 235 23.61 -18.65 16.85
CA ASN A 235 22.31 -17.95 16.79
C ASN A 235 21.15 -18.92 16.50
N GLY A 236 21.40 -19.95 15.70
CA GLY A 236 20.44 -21.02 15.45
C GLY A 236 20.09 -21.78 16.72
N LEU A 237 21.10 -22.22 17.49
CA LEU A 237 20.89 -22.92 18.76
C LEU A 237 20.17 -22.03 19.79
N PHE A 238 20.51 -20.72 19.82
CA PHE A 238 19.83 -19.78 20.68
C PHE A 238 18.31 -19.74 20.38
N ASN A 239 17.92 -19.67 19.09
CA ASN A 239 16.52 -19.63 18.71
C ASN A 239 15.81 -20.97 18.91
N LEU A 240 16.49 -22.10 18.69
CA LEU A 240 15.98 -23.44 19.07
C LEU A 240 15.75 -23.51 20.58
N GLY A 241 16.65 -22.96 21.39
CA GLY A 241 16.50 -22.90 22.84
C GLY A 241 15.34 -22.00 23.29
N VAL A 242 15.08 -20.90 22.57
CA VAL A 242 13.86 -20.09 22.81
C VAL A 242 12.60 -20.90 22.53
N TYR A 243 12.58 -21.69 21.44
CA TYR A 243 11.49 -22.61 21.16
C TYR A 243 11.32 -23.66 22.26
N LEU A 244 12.41 -24.31 22.64
CA LEU A 244 12.39 -25.34 23.69
C LEU A 244 11.83 -24.82 25.01
N ARG A 245 12.22 -23.63 25.45
CA ARG A 245 11.69 -23.01 26.66
C ARG A 245 10.18 -22.75 26.60
N LYS A 246 9.65 -22.48 25.41
CA LYS A 246 8.20 -22.29 25.23
C LYS A 246 7.44 -23.62 25.15
N ALA A 247 8.00 -24.60 24.45
CA ALA A 247 7.34 -25.87 24.19
C ALA A 247 7.53 -26.89 25.33
N TYR A 248 8.69 -26.84 25.98
CA TYR A 248 9.10 -27.81 27.01
C TYR A 248 9.75 -27.09 28.21
N PRO A 249 9.00 -26.26 28.96
CA PRO A 249 9.56 -25.40 30.01
C PRO A 249 10.30 -26.18 31.11
N ASP A 250 9.90 -27.40 31.40
CA ASP A 250 10.46 -28.23 32.49
C ASP A 250 11.68 -29.03 32.04
N SER A 251 11.88 -29.28 30.74
CA SER A 251 12.95 -30.16 30.23
C SER A 251 13.89 -29.51 29.21
N TRP A 252 13.67 -28.26 28.84
CA TRP A 252 14.40 -27.58 27.76
C TRP A 252 15.94 -27.62 27.92
N GLU A 253 16.47 -27.62 29.16
CA GLU A 253 17.90 -27.63 29.43
C GLU A 253 18.53 -28.98 29.07
N ALA A 254 17.80 -30.06 29.25
CA ALA A 254 18.23 -31.40 28.84
C ALA A 254 18.13 -31.56 27.31
N GLU A 255 17.08 -30.97 26.70
CA GLU A 255 16.79 -31.09 25.27
C GLU A 255 17.75 -30.29 24.39
N ILE A 256 18.30 -29.14 24.86
CA ILE A 256 19.11 -28.26 24.04
C ILE A 256 20.38 -28.96 23.47
N LEU A 257 20.94 -29.89 24.19
CA LEU A 257 22.08 -30.67 23.71
C LEU A 257 21.67 -31.65 22.60
N THR A 258 20.52 -32.30 22.75
CA THR A 258 19.94 -33.18 21.73
C THR A 258 19.67 -32.41 20.46
N TYR A 259 19.06 -31.23 20.56
CA TYR A 259 18.79 -30.35 19.41
C TYR A 259 20.07 -29.84 18.74
N ASN A 260 21.13 -29.55 19.52
CA ASN A 260 22.45 -29.24 18.96
C ASN A 260 22.99 -30.36 18.08
N MET A 261 22.92 -31.61 18.56
CA MET A 261 23.41 -32.76 17.80
C MET A 261 22.55 -33.08 16.57
N GLN A 262 21.25 -32.85 16.67
CA GLN A 262 20.30 -33.21 15.63
C GLN A 262 20.26 -32.19 14.49
N PHE A 263 20.25 -30.90 14.83
CA PHE A 263 19.91 -29.83 13.90
C PHE A 263 21.06 -28.91 13.47
N LEU A 264 22.24 -29.05 14.09
CA LEU A 264 23.43 -28.30 13.71
C LEU A 264 24.45 -29.17 12.97
N ASP A 265 25.13 -28.61 11.97
CA ASP A 265 26.16 -29.35 11.20
C ASP A 265 27.40 -28.45 10.91
N PRO A 266 28.55 -28.79 11.51
CA PRO A 266 28.73 -29.71 12.62
C PRO A 266 28.13 -29.20 13.93
N PRO A 267 27.80 -30.05 14.91
CA PRO A 267 27.29 -29.59 16.20
C PRO A 267 28.27 -28.63 16.91
N LEU A 268 27.73 -27.73 17.74
CA LEU A 268 28.56 -26.88 18.60
C LEU A 268 29.22 -27.72 19.73
N PRO A 269 30.44 -27.38 20.14
CA PRO A 269 31.05 -28.01 21.30
C PRO A 269 30.27 -27.71 22.59
N LEU A 270 30.34 -28.62 23.56
CA LEU A 270 29.55 -28.50 24.80
C LEU A 270 29.78 -27.18 25.54
N SER A 271 30.98 -26.60 25.47
CA SER A 271 31.28 -25.29 26.07
C SER A 271 30.43 -24.18 25.49
N GLU A 272 30.22 -24.17 24.18
CA GLU A 272 29.37 -23.15 23.51
C GLU A 272 27.88 -23.40 23.79
N VAL A 273 27.42 -24.64 23.77
CA VAL A 273 26.05 -25.01 24.16
C VAL A 273 25.75 -24.52 25.58
N ASN A 274 26.67 -24.69 26.52
CA ASN A 274 26.53 -24.24 27.90
C ASN A 274 26.44 -22.69 28.00
N VAL A 275 27.16 -21.97 27.14
CA VAL A 275 27.06 -20.50 27.08
C VAL A 275 25.68 -20.06 26.64
N VAL A 276 25.13 -20.71 25.59
CA VAL A 276 23.78 -20.43 25.10
C VAL A 276 22.73 -20.76 26.16
N ALA A 277 22.85 -21.92 26.81
CA ALA A 277 21.93 -22.36 27.86
C ALA A 277 21.95 -21.38 29.04
N LYS A 278 23.13 -21.01 29.55
CA LYS A 278 23.27 -19.99 30.63
C LYS A 278 22.69 -18.63 30.23
N GLN A 279 22.81 -18.25 28.97
CA GLN A 279 22.19 -17.02 28.51
C GLN A 279 20.67 -17.11 28.58
N LEU A 280 20.10 -18.22 28.10
CA LEU A 280 18.65 -18.45 28.10
C LEU A 280 18.05 -18.54 29.50
N GLN A 281 18.81 -19.01 30.50
CA GLN A 281 18.37 -19.04 31.92
C GLN A 281 18.11 -17.64 32.52
N LYS A 282 18.79 -16.58 32.03
CA LYS A 282 18.78 -15.24 32.66
C LYS A 282 17.42 -14.55 32.60
N LYS A 283 16.66 -14.77 31.55
CA LYS A 283 15.33 -14.14 31.32
C LYS A 283 14.60 -14.81 30.17
N ASP A 284 13.33 -14.46 29.99
CA ASP A 284 12.58 -14.87 28.81
C ASP A 284 13.01 -14.05 27.61
N TYR A 285 13.51 -14.75 26.61
CA TYR A 285 13.95 -14.16 25.36
C TYR A 285 12.90 -14.36 24.26
N ALA A 286 12.78 -13.35 23.39
CA ALA A 286 12.10 -13.50 22.10
C ALA A 286 13.06 -14.09 21.06
N TYR A 287 12.48 -14.66 19.98
CA TYR A 287 13.27 -15.06 18.81
C TYR A 287 13.98 -13.85 18.19
N LYS A 288 15.20 -14.05 17.72
CA LYS A 288 15.99 -13.02 17.03
C LYS A 288 15.63 -12.97 15.54
N CYS A 289 14.36 -12.67 15.25
CA CYS A 289 13.78 -12.77 13.91
C CYS A 289 14.49 -11.93 12.83
N LYS A 290 15.24 -10.89 13.21
CA LYS A 290 16.00 -10.03 12.29
C LYS A 290 17.41 -10.54 11.99
N ASP A 291 17.90 -11.53 12.74
CA ASP A 291 19.25 -12.01 12.64
C ASP A 291 19.31 -13.30 11.80
N ALA A 292 20.43 -13.47 11.06
CA ALA A 292 20.71 -14.74 10.40
C ALA A 292 20.95 -15.86 11.45
N PRO A 293 20.57 -17.12 11.13
CA PRO A 293 20.03 -17.59 9.86
C PRO A 293 18.49 -17.49 9.75
N ILE A 294 17.75 -17.21 10.83
CA ILE A 294 16.30 -17.32 10.82
C ILE A 294 15.58 -16.23 10.00
N SER A 295 16.20 -15.06 9.85
CA SER A 295 15.63 -13.96 9.08
C SER A 295 15.33 -14.34 7.63
N SER A 296 16.23 -15.08 6.99
CA SER A 296 16.10 -15.49 5.59
C SER A 296 14.95 -16.47 5.33
N TYR A 297 14.51 -17.19 6.37
CA TYR A 297 13.43 -18.19 6.27
C TYR A 297 12.14 -17.72 6.95
N CYS A 298 12.06 -16.43 7.28
CA CYS A 298 10.95 -15.88 8.03
C CYS A 298 9.64 -15.87 7.21
N ASN A 299 8.61 -16.54 7.75
CA ASN A 299 7.22 -16.33 7.39
C ASN A 299 6.48 -15.86 8.65
N ALA A 300 6.42 -14.53 8.82
CA ALA A 300 5.88 -13.93 10.03
C ALA A 300 4.38 -14.17 10.19
N GLU A 301 3.62 -14.24 9.10
CA GLU A 301 2.17 -14.47 9.12
C GLU A 301 1.86 -15.86 9.65
N LEU A 302 2.45 -16.89 9.05
CA LEU A 302 2.30 -18.27 9.53
C LEU A 302 2.85 -18.43 10.94
N CYS A 303 3.97 -17.78 11.28
CA CYS A 303 4.56 -17.87 12.62
C CYS A 303 3.63 -17.31 13.72
N ARG A 304 2.80 -16.30 13.40
CA ARG A 304 1.81 -15.76 14.34
C ARG A 304 0.69 -16.74 14.67
N THR A 305 0.36 -17.65 13.77
CA THR A 305 -0.67 -18.66 13.99
C THR A 305 -0.17 -19.86 14.79
N ARG A 306 1.17 -20.00 14.94
CA ARG A 306 1.80 -21.10 15.65
C ARG A 306 1.82 -20.86 17.17
N GLU A 307 1.48 -21.88 17.95
CA GLU A 307 1.44 -21.80 19.43
C GLU A 307 2.77 -21.34 20.03
N PHE A 308 3.89 -21.89 19.56
CA PHE A 308 5.23 -21.53 19.99
C PHE A 308 5.96 -20.60 19.02
N GLY A 309 5.25 -19.99 18.09
CA GLY A 309 5.77 -18.98 17.20
C GLY A 309 5.98 -17.63 17.89
N ILE A 310 6.01 -16.56 17.09
CA ILE A 310 6.08 -15.19 17.63
C ILE A 310 4.76 -14.78 18.32
N GLY A 311 3.67 -15.53 18.08
CA GLY A 311 2.35 -15.27 18.60
C GLY A 311 1.77 -13.94 18.11
N ALA A 312 0.48 -13.71 18.27
CA ALA A 312 -0.12 -12.38 18.10
C ALA A 312 0.53 -11.31 19.02
N ALA A 313 1.36 -11.77 19.96
CA ALA A 313 1.93 -11.04 21.08
C ALA A 313 3.24 -10.30 20.79
N VAL A 314 3.99 -10.60 19.74
CA VAL A 314 5.37 -10.10 19.57
C VAL A 314 5.55 -9.21 18.34
N SER A 315 4.66 -9.24 17.36
CA SER A 315 4.70 -8.26 16.28
C SER A 315 3.56 -7.26 16.44
N GLY A 316 3.92 -6.01 16.62
CA GLY A 316 3.00 -4.92 16.31
C GLY A 316 2.47 -5.12 14.89
N ALA A 317 1.29 -4.58 14.60
CA ALA A 317 0.73 -4.62 13.25
C ALA A 317 1.80 -4.25 12.22
N THR A 318 1.89 -5.02 11.14
CA THR A 318 2.74 -4.62 10.00
C THR A 318 2.09 -3.42 9.35
N ILE A 319 2.73 -2.26 9.45
CA ILE A 319 2.26 -1.02 8.84
C ILE A 319 3.12 -0.69 7.62
N ALA A 320 2.46 -0.34 6.52
CA ALA A 320 3.10 -0.06 5.23
C ALA A 320 2.28 0.95 4.41
N ASN A 321 2.80 1.38 3.28
CA ASN A 321 2.09 2.12 2.22
C ASN A 321 1.32 3.34 2.75
N LEU A 322 2.03 4.23 3.49
CA LEU A 322 1.43 5.48 3.95
C LEU A 322 1.12 6.37 2.74
N ARG A 323 -0.11 6.86 2.68
CA ARG A 323 -0.60 7.78 1.65
C ARG A 323 -1.29 8.96 2.32
N LYS A 324 -1.17 10.12 1.73
CA LYS A 324 -1.80 11.35 2.20
C LYS A 324 -2.74 11.90 1.14
N TYR A 325 -3.98 12.13 1.51
CA TYR A 325 -4.89 12.97 0.74
C TYR A 325 -4.78 14.39 1.28
N ASN A 326 -4.36 15.31 0.41
CA ASN A 326 -4.03 16.68 0.79
C ASN A 326 -5.30 17.55 0.88
N SER A 327 -6.31 17.03 1.61
CA SER A 327 -7.52 17.75 2.00
C SER A 327 -7.26 18.59 3.25
N ILE A 328 -8.20 19.42 3.67
CA ILE A 328 -8.13 20.19 4.91
C ILE A 328 -9.33 19.86 5.79
N PRO A 329 -9.16 19.09 6.88
CA PRO A 329 -7.91 18.47 7.36
C PRO A 329 -7.43 17.33 6.45
N PRO A 330 -6.13 16.99 6.47
CA PRO A 330 -5.60 15.90 5.66
C PRO A 330 -6.13 14.55 6.15
N VAL A 331 -6.40 13.65 5.20
CA VAL A 331 -6.76 12.25 5.47
C VAL A 331 -5.58 11.36 5.09
N TRP A 332 -5.28 10.39 5.94
CA TRP A 332 -4.17 9.48 5.78
C TRP A 332 -4.69 8.05 5.59
N PHE A 333 -4.03 7.31 4.75
CA PHE A 333 -4.26 5.87 4.59
C PHE A 333 -2.95 5.13 4.79
N MET A 334 -3.01 4.03 5.54
CA MET A 334 -1.89 3.09 5.64
C MET A 334 -2.42 1.67 5.62
N ASP A 335 -1.60 0.75 5.16
CA ASP A 335 -1.94 -0.66 5.21
C ASP A 335 -1.52 -1.23 6.57
N VAL A 336 -2.45 -1.88 7.26
CA VAL A 336 -2.23 -2.58 8.52
C VAL A 336 -2.47 -4.06 8.29
N ASN A 337 -1.42 -4.87 8.35
CA ASN A 337 -1.46 -6.31 8.00
C ASN A 337 -2.00 -6.57 6.57
N GLY A 338 -1.75 -5.63 5.65
CA GLY A 338 -2.22 -5.70 4.27
C GLY A 338 -3.63 -5.18 4.04
N GLU A 339 -4.33 -4.74 5.08
CA GLU A 339 -5.64 -4.09 4.99
C GLU A 339 -5.50 -2.58 5.16
N PRO A 340 -6.11 -1.76 4.31
CA PRO A 340 -6.01 -0.33 4.40
C PRO A 340 -6.83 0.23 5.55
N LEU A 341 -6.22 1.16 6.27
CA LEU A 341 -6.79 1.87 7.41
C LEU A 341 -6.81 3.37 7.12
N GLU A 342 -7.95 4.00 7.29
CA GLU A 342 -8.11 5.44 7.23
C GLU A 342 -7.80 6.08 8.58
N LEU A 343 -7.02 7.16 8.57
CA LEU A 343 -6.57 7.85 9.77
C LEU A 343 -6.68 9.36 9.58
N ASP A 344 -6.99 10.06 10.66
CA ASP A 344 -6.67 11.48 10.77
C ASP A 344 -5.21 11.66 11.26
N THR A 345 -4.74 12.90 11.32
CA THR A 345 -3.36 13.19 11.75
C THR A 345 -3.14 12.79 13.22
N GLU A 346 -4.16 12.90 14.07
CA GLU A 346 -4.06 12.54 15.48
C GLU A 346 -3.89 11.01 15.63
N ALA A 347 -4.68 10.23 14.92
CA ALA A 347 -4.58 8.77 14.92
C ALA A 347 -3.27 8.28 14.30
N LEU A 348 -2.73 8.99 13.29
CA LEU A 348 -1.40 8.69 12.75
C LEU A 348 -0.32 8.86 13.82
N MET A 349 -0.39 9.93 14.62
CA MET A 349 0.64 10.27 15.62
C MET A 349 0.42 9.56 16.96
N ASN A 350 -0.83 9.37 17.40
CA ASN A 350 -1.19 8.84 18.71
C ASN A 350 -1.53 7.35 18.63
N GLN A 351 -0.81 6.53 19.41
CA GLN A 351 -0.97 5.08 19.39
C GLN A 351 -2.36 4.61 19.85
N THR A 352 -2.97 5.27 20.83
CA THR A 352 -4.29 4.91 21.33
C THR A 352 -5.37 5.20 20.29
N GLN A 353 -5.27 6.34 19.60
CA GLN A 353 -6.18 6.67 18.50
C GLN A 353 -5.99 5.73 17.31
N PHE A 354 -4.75 5.38 16.99
CA PHE A 354 -4.44 4.36 15.97
C PHE A 354 -5.07 3.00 16.30
N GLN A 355 -4.92 2.53 17.55
CA GLN A 355 -5.53 1.27 17.98
C GLN A 355 -7.05 1.32 17.89
N ARG A 356 -7.65 2.47 18.24
CA ARG A 356 -9.09 2.69 18.11
C ARG A 356 -9.54 2.59 16.65
N ALA A 357 -8.86 3.27 15.73
CA ALA A 357 -9.15 3.18 14.31
C ALA A 357 -9.02 1.75 13.78
N CYS A 358 -8.00 0.99 14.21
CA CYS A 358 -7.85 -0.42 13.85
C CYS A 358 -9.02 -1.28 14.35
N VAL A 359 -9.50 -1.04 15.57
CA VAL A 359 -10.65 -1.78 16.11
C VAL A 359 -11.93 -1.43 15.35
N GLU A 360 -12.15 -0.14 15.08
CA GLU A 360 -13.38 0.35 14.44
C GLU A 360 -13.48 -0.09 12.95
N GLN A 361 -12.35 -0.13 12.22
CA GLN A 361 -12.35 -0.38 10.79
C GLN A 361 -11.92 -1.81 10.41
N LEU A 362 -10.99 -2.42 11.18
CA LEU A 362 -10.40 -3.71 10.85
C LEU A 362 -10.77 -4.82 11.84
N ASN A 363 -11.57 -4.51 12.89
CA ASN A 363 -11.89 -5.45 13.98
C ASN A 363 -10.63 -6.09 14.60
N HIS A 364 -9.51 -5.35 14.65
CA HIS A 364 -8.24 -5.82 15.15
C HIS A 364 -7.63 -4.82 16.13
N LEU A 365 -7.20 -5.32 17.32
CA LEU A 365 -6.48 -4.50 18.30
C LEU A 365 -4.98 -4.77 18.21
N PRO A 366 -4.20 -3.91 17.52
CA PRO A 366 -2.75 -4.07 17.49
C PRO A 366 -2.15 -3.77 18.86
N ARG A 367 -1.04 -4.45 19.17
CA ARG A 367 -0.31 -4.20 20.43
C ARG A 367 0.37 -2.84 20.41
N THR A 368 0.53 -2.27 21.59
CA THR A 368 1.32 -1.05 21.80
C THR A 368 2.79 -1.31 21.47
N ALA A 369 3.36 -0.49 20.58
CA ALA A 369 4.80 -0.43 20.39
C ALA A 369 5.43 0.55 21.41
N LYS A 370 6.71 0.39 21.73
CA LYS A 370 7.43 1.44 22.46
C LYS A 370 7.38 2.73 21.65
N LYS A 371 7.20 3.87 22.32
CA LYS A 371 7.07 5.20 21.69
C LYS A 371 8.16 5.47 20.64
N GLU A 372 9.42 5.25 21.01
CA GLU A 372 10.58 5.45 20.13
C GLU A 372 10.53 4.57 18.86
N HIS A 373 10.10 3.30 18.98
CA HIS A 373 10.00 2.41 17.83
C HIS A 373 8.84 2.80 16.90
N ARG A 374 7.72 3.29 17.47
CA ARG A 374 6.61 3.79 16.69
C ARG A 374 6.99 5.07 15.92
N GLU A 375 7.59 6.04 16.62
CA GLU A 375 8.03 7.29 16.01
C GLU A 375 9.04 7.04 14.89
N ALA A 376 10.02 6.17 15.11
CA ALA A 376 10.97 5.79 14.07
C ALA A 376 10.28 5.15 12.85
N ARG A 377 9.28 4.29 13.09
CA ARG A 377 8.53 3.64 12.00
C ARG A 377 7.65 4.63 11.23
N ILE A 378 6.94 5.52 11.92
CA ILE A 378 6.13 6.57 11.27
C ILE A 378 7.03 7.52 10.45
N ASN A 379 8.17 7.93 11.00
CA ASN A 379 9.13 8.77 10.26
C ASN A 379 9.65 8.07 8.99
N GLN A 380 9.93 6.76 9.06
CA GLN A 380 10.30 5.98 7.88
C GLN A 380 9.19 5.99 6.84
N LEU A 381 7.94 5.74 7.25
CA LEU A 381 6.79 5.74 6.35
C LEU A 381 6.54 7.12 5.72
N LEU A 382 6.75 8.20 6.47
CA LEU A 382 6.64 9.56 5.95
C LEU A 382 7.74 9.86 4.92
N THR A 383 8.96 9.37 5.15
CA THR A 383 10.07 9.47 4.19
C THR A 383 9.76 8.68 2.93
N ASP A 384 9.37 7.41 3.08
CA ASP A 384 9.02 6.54 1.96
C ASP A 384 7.86 7.13 1.13
N MET A 385 6.87 7.75 1.81
CA MET A 385 5.74 8.40 1.15
C MET A 385 6.17 9.59 0.28
N VAL A 386 7.09 10.43 0.77
CA VAL A 386 7.59 11.60 0.00
C VAL A 386 8.38 11.13 -1.23
N GLU A 387 9.09 10.01 -1.12
CA GLU A 387 9.86 9.43 -2.21
C GLU A 387 8.99 8.63 -3.20
N THR A 388 7.76 8.27 -2.80
CA THR A 388 6.83 7.49 -3.62
C THR A 388 5.89 8.43 -4.37
N GLU A 389 6.00 8.44 -5.70
CA GLU A 389 5.10 9.24 -6.54
C GLU A 389 3.66 8.73 -6.44
N GLY A 390 2.72 9.66 -6.27
CA GLY A 390 1.29 9.35 -6.11
C GLY A 390 0.89 8.95 -4.68
N ALA A 391 1.82 8.89 -3.73
CA ALA A 391 1.47 8.67 -2.32
C ALA A 391 0.89 9.94 -1.65
N VAL A 392 1.13 11.12 -2.23
CA VAL A 392 0.44 12.36 -1.88
C VAL A 392 -0.55 12.66 -3.00
N VAL A 393 -1.83 12.60 -2.68
CA VAL A 393 -2.94 12.81 -3.62
C VAL A 393 -3.52 14.19 -3.37
N GLU A 394 -3.48 15.05 -4.37
CA GLU A 394 -4.21 16.31 -4.34
C GLU A 394 -5.71 16.04 -4.51
N VAL A 395 -6.49 16.57 -3.61
CA VAL A 395 -7.96 16.45 -3.64
C VAL A 395 -8.50 17.69 -4.35
N SER A 396 -9.43 17.49 -5.29
CA SER A 396 -10.11 18.62 -5.94
C SER A 396 -10.81 19.51 -4.90
N GLU A 397 -10.85 20.82 -5.14
CA GLU A 397 -11.43 21.78 -4.19
C GLU A 397 -12.88 21.44 -3.86
N ASP A 398 -13.66 20.98 -4.84
CA ASP A 398 -15.07 20.60 -4.71
C ASP A 398 -15.32 19.36 -3.82
N ALA A 399 -14.35 18.47 -3.69
CA ALA A 399 -14.42 17.30 -2.79
C ALA A 399 -13.90 17.61 -1.37
N SER A 400 -13.41 18.82 -1.12
CA SER A 400 -12.86 19.21 0.18
C SER A 400 -13.92 19.86 1.08
N ILE A 401 -13.70 19.83 2.40
CA ILE A 401 -14.54 20.58 3.35
C ILE A 401 -14.45 22.08 3.07
N ASP A 402 -13.29 22.57 2.64
CA ASP A 402 -13.13 23.97 2.24
C ASP A 402 -13.92 24.28 0.97
N GLY A 403 -13.93 23.39 -0.03
CA GLY A 403 -14.74 23.56 -1.24
C GLY A 403 -16.22 23.64 -0.91
N GLN A 404 -16.75 22.71 -0.14
CA GLN A 404 -18.15 22.75 0.34
C GLN A 404 -18.48 24.03 1.10
N PHE A 405 -17.54 24.51 1.92
CA PHE A 405 -17.72 25.81 2.61
C PHE A 405 -17.85 26.97 1.62
N TYR A 406 -17.03 26.98 0.58
CA TYR A 406 -17.07 28.04 -0.44
C TYR A 406 -18.30 27.93 -1.34
N ASP A 407 -18.76 26.72 -1.67
CA ASP A 407 -20.02 26.50 -2.38
C ASP A 407 -21.20 27.05 -1.58
N TYR A 408 -21.25 26.81 -0.27
CA TYR A 408 -22.28 27.37 0.60
C TYR A 408 -22.16 28.92 0.74
N LEU A 409 -20.93 29.44 0.69
CA LEU A 409 -20.74 30.92 0.68
C LEU A 409 -21.25 31.54 -0.62
N GLU A 410 -20.95 30.92 -1.75
CA GLU A 410 -21.44 31.35 -3.05
C GLU A 410 -22.97 31.23 -3.12
N GLU A 411 -23.54 30.09 -2.74
CA GLU A 411 -25.00 29.91 -2.65
C GLU A 411 -25.64 30.97 -1.79
N PHE A 412 -25.07 31.26 -0.61
CA PHE A 412 -25.57 32.29 0.29
C PHE A 412 -25.54 33.68 -0.34
N CYS A 413 -24.47 33.99 -1.08
CA CYS A 413 -24.27 35.32 -1.67
C CYS A 413 -24.95 35.52 -3.03
N THR A 414 -25.32 34.45 -3.76
CA THR A 414 -25.84 34.55 -5.13
C THR A 414 -27.24 33.97 -5.34
N THR A 415 -27.56 32.86 -4.68
CA THR A 415 -28.76 32.05 -4.97
C THR A 415 -29.91 32.40 -4.02
N LEU A 416 -29.61 32.82 -2.79
CA LEU A 416 -30.65 33.25 -1.85
C LEU A 416 -31.17 34.64 -2.20
N GLN A 417 -32.33 35.01 -1.62
CA GLN A 417 -32.91 36.31 -1.84
C GLN A 417 -31.91 37.41 -1.44
N GLN A 418 -31.42 38.13 -2.42
CA GLN A 418 -30.49 39.22 -2.25
C GLN A 418 -31.20 40.47 -1.75
N ALA A 419 -30.45 41.34 -1.07
CA ALA A 419 -30.91 42.65 -0.68
C ALA A 419 -30.86 43.62 -1.88
N THR A 420 -31.90 44.41 -2.10
CA THR A 420 -31.93 45.47 -3.13
C THR A 420 -31.27 46.76 -2.64
N ASP A 421 -31.27 46.97 -1.35
CA ASP A 421 -30.56 48.08 -0.72
C ASP A 421 -29.79 47.61 0.54
N ARG A 422 -28.87 48.44 0.99
CA ARG A 422 -28.00 48.18 2.14
C ARG A 422 -28.76 47.96 3.46
N ASP A 423 -29.96 48.53 3.60
CA ASP A 423 -30.77 48.43 4.81
C ASP A 423 -31.36 47.04 5.00
N GLU A 424 -31.53 46.28 3.91
CA GLU A 424 -32.07 44.93 3.93
C GLU A 424 -31.07 43.87 4.47
N ILE A 425 -29.81 44.25 4.68
CA ILE A 425 -28.87 43.38 5.42
C ILE A 425 -29.45 43.02 6.81
N LEU A 426 -30.27 43.88 7.39
CA LEU A 426 -30.95 43.60 8.66
C LEU A 426 -31.99 42.47 8.54
N LEU A 427 -32.50 42.20 7.35
CA LEU A 427 -33.45 41.16 7.01
C LEU A 427 -32.78 39.80 6.73
N ARG A 428 -31.48 39.65 7.03
CA ARG A 428 -30.66 38.47 6.82
C ARG A 428 -30.34 38.19 5.35
N ARG A 429 -30.32 39.22 4.50
CA ARG A 429 -30.04 39.13 3.09
C ARG A 429 -28.65 39.69 2.82
N PRO A 430 -27.78 39.01 2.05
CA PRO A 430 -26.56 39.62 1.56
C PRO A 430 -26.91 40.75 0.58
N TRP A 431 -26.11 41.80 0.62
CA TRP A 431 -26.23 42.93 -0.28
C TRP A 431 -24.95 43.10 -1.09
N THR A 432 -25.06 43.12 -2.39
CA THR A 432 -23.93 43.34 -3.31
C THR A 432 -23.96 44.78 -3.81
N ASP A 433 -22.82 45.45 -3.67
CA ASP A 433 -22.53 46.72 -4.28
C ASP A 433 -21.86 46.43 -5.62
N ASP A 434 -22.62 46.61 -6.70
CA ASP A 434 -22.14 46.32 -8.07
C ASP A 434 -21.07 47.33 -8.52
N ASP A 435 -21.08 48.56 -8.00
CA ASP A 435 -20.08 49.58 -8.33
C ASP A 435 -18.72 49.27 -7.66
N GLU A 436 -18.74 48.75 -6.43
CA GLU A 436 -17.54 48.38 -5.69
C GLU A 436 -17.11 46.91 -5.95
N GLY A 437 -17.97 46.11 -6.54
CA GLY A 437 -17.72 44.66 -6.74
C GLY A 437 -17.59 43.90 -5.41
N ARG A 438 -18.40 44.23 -4.42
CA ARG A 438 -18.31 43.70 -3.06
C ARG A 438 -19.66 43.27 -2.51
N THR A 439 -19.69 42.16 -1.79
CA THR A 439 -20.88 41.62 -1.11
C THR A 439 -20.76 41.79 0.40
N TYR A 440 -21.82 42.35 1.02
CA TYR A 440 -21.92 42.68 2.43
C TYR A 440 -22.94 41.77 3.12
N PHE A 441 -22.57 41.14 4.25
CA PHE A 441 -23.48 40.32 5.04
C PHE A 441 -23.06 40.25 6.51
N ARG A 442 -23.98 39.81 7.39
CA ARG A 442 -23.63 39.56 8.79
C ARG A 442 -23.17 38.09 8.97
N LEU A 443 -22.07 37.91 9.70
CA LEU A 443 -21.51 36.57 9.96
C LEU A 443 -22.56 35.61 10.53
N LYS A 444 -23.37 36.07 11.47
CA LYS A 444 -24.42 35.25 12.11
C LYS A 444 -25.47 34.71 11.12
N ASP A 445 -25.72 35.43 10.04
CA ASP A 445 -26.72 35.03 9.04
C ASP A 445 -26.11 33.95 8.12
N PHE A 446 -24.85 34.09 7.76
CA PHE A 446 -24.11 33.05 7.05
C PHE A 446 -23.93 31.81 7.92
N GLU A 447 -23.57 31.90 9.20
CA GLU A 447 -23.55 30.79 10.13
C GLU A 447 -24.89 30.04 10.24
N ALA A 448 -26.00 30.81 10.21
CA ALA A 448 -27.33 30.20 10.20
C ALA A 448 -27.62 29.41 8.91
N HIS A 449 -27.13 29.92 7.76
CA HIS A 449 -27.20 29.23 6.47
C HIS A 449 -26.38 27.92 6.50
N LEU A 450 -25.14 27.96 6.97
CA LEU A 450 -24.30 26.77 7.12
C LEU A 450 -24.97 25.71 8.00
N ARG A 451 -25.55 26.10 9.14
CA ARG A 451 -26.29 25.18 10.04
C ARG A 451 -27.53 24.59 9.39
N LYS A 452 -28.27 25.37 8.58
CA LYS A 452 -29.42 24.88 7.83
C LYS A 452 -29.03 23.79 6.84
N ASN A 453 -27.87 23.92 6.23
CA ASN A 453 -27.29 22.95 5.31
C ASN A 453 -26.49 21.84 6.02
N LYS A 454 -26.58 21.71 7.36
CA LYS A 454 -25.92 20.70 8.19
C LYS A 454 -24.38 20.75 8.12
N PHE A 455 -23.81 21.89 7.77
CA PHE A 455 -22.37 22.10 7.81
C PHE A 455 -21.96 22.56 9.22
N PHE A 456 -21.25 21.68 9.96
CA PHE A 456 -20.83 21.90 11.36
C PHE A 456 -19.32 21.83 11.55
N GLU A 457 -18.57 21.63 10.47
CA GLU A 457 -17.13 21.36 10.45
C GLU A 457 -16.30 22.56 10.92
N TYR A 458 -16.85 23.80 10.75
CA TYR A 458 -16.15 25.01 11.14
C TYR A 458 -16.85 25.75 12.28
N LYS A 459 -16.05 26.05 13.31
CA LYS A 459 -16.44 26.98 14.36
C LYS A 459 -16.29 28.42 13.86
N THR A 460 -16.97 29.38 14.51
CA THR A 460 -16.99 30.81 14.14
C THR A 460 -15.60 31.40 13.79
N HIS A 461 -14.56 31.09 14.58
CA HIS A 461 -13.22 31.59 14.33
C HIS A 461 -12.60 31.02 13.03
N LYS A 462 -12.91 29.78 12.69
CA LYS A 462 -12.46 29.15 11.46
C LYS A 462 -13.19 29.73 10.24
N ILE A 463 -14.50 29.96 10.37
CA ILE A 463 -15.30 30.68 9.35
C ILE A 463 -14.69 32.04 9.07
N ALA A 464 -14.41 32.81 10.13
CA ALA A 464 -13.78 34.13 10.00
C ALA A 464 -12.39 34.07 9.34
N GLN A 465 -11.61 33.03 9.62
CA GLN A 465 -10.33 32.81 8.95
C GLN A 465 -10.53 32.54 7.45
N ARG A 466 -11.44 31.63 7.08
CA ARG A 466 -11.71 31.27 5.68
C ARG A 466 -12.26 32.44 4.85
N LEU A 467 -13.06 33.31 5.47
CA LEU A 467 -13.49 34.53 4.81
C LEU A 467 -12.32 35.49 4.52
N ARG A 468 -11.32 35.59 5.44
CA ARG A 468 -10.09 36.35 5.20
C ARG A 468 -9.23 35.78 4.09
N ASP A 469 -9.15 34.44 4.01
CA ASP A 469 -8.40 33.73 2.95
C ASP A 469 -8.95 34.08 1.54
N ARG A 470 -10.21 34.50 1.46
CA ARG A 470 -10.90 35.05 0.24
C ARG A 470 -10.95 36.58 0.20
N ASN A 471 -9.98 37.26 0.78
CA ASN A 471 -9.89 38.71 0.83
C ASN A 471 -11.09 39.37 1.52
N GLY A 472 -11.77 38.66 2.41
CA GLY A 472 -12.85 39.17 3.21
C GLY A 472 -12.37 39.98 4.43
N GLU A 473 -13.07 41.02 4.78
CA GLU A 473 -12.79 41.83 5.94
C GLU A 473 -14.03 42.06 6.78
N SER A 474 -13.86 42.25 8.10
CA SER A 474 -14.96 42.62 8.99
C SER A 474 -14.94 44.12 9.24
N THR A 475 -16.02 44.77 8.92
CA THR A 475 -16.17 46.23 9.09
C THR A 475 -17.46 46.58 9.83
N VAL A 476 -17.63 47.86 10.19
CA VAL A 476 -18.84 48.37 10.83
C VAL A 476 -19.47 49.41 9.92
N VAL A 477 -20.69 49.14 9.53
CA VAL A 477 -21.48 50.07 8.67
C VAL A 477 -22.68 50.64 9.44
N LYS A 478 -23.06 51.86 9.13
CA LYS A 478 -24.28 52.46 9.70
C LYS A 478 -25.49 52.07 8.84
N ILE A 479 -26.44 51.36 9.44
CA ILE A 479 -27.69 50.95 8.81
C ILE A 479 -28.85 51.50 9.68
N LYS A 480 -29.73 52.30 9.11
CA LYS A 480 -30.84 52.98 9.85
C LYS A 480 -30.39 53.66 11.15
N GLY A 481 -29.24 54.33 11.08
CA GLY A 481 -28.65 55.03 12.23
C GLY A 481 -27.96 54.18 13.28
N LYS A 482 -27.97 52.82 13.13
CA LYS A 482 -27.31 51.86 14.04
C LYS A 482 -26.02 51.35 13.45
N ALA A 483 -25.00 51.21 14.27
CA ALA A 483 -23.75 50.56 13.89
C ALA A 483 -23.95 49.01 13.80
N VAL A 484 -23.75 48.46 12.63
CA VAL A 484 -23.90 47.03 12.36
C VAL A 484 -22.58 46.47 11.88
N ARG A 485 -22.07 45.40 12.51
CA ARG A 485 -20.88 44.69 12.07
C ARG A 485 -21.24 43.77 10.92
N VAL A 486 -20.57 43.92 9.81
CA VAL A 486 -20.71 43.09 8.61
C VAL A 486 -19.36 42.52 8.16
N TRP A 487 -19.40 41.45 7.39
CA TRP A 487 -18.31 40.99 6.56
C TRP A 487 -18.51 41.50 5.16
N VAL A 488 -17.39 41.78 4.51
CA VAL A 488 -17.31 42.25 3.14
C VAL A 488 -16.36 41.34 2.40
N ILE A 489 -16.81 40.77 1.32
CA ILE A 489 -16.00 39.91 0.44
C ILE A 489 -16.09 40.45 -1.00
N PRO A 490 -15.12 40.09 -1.88
CA PRO A 490 -15.31 40.30 -3.31
C PRO A 490 -16.60 39.65 -3.79
N SER A 491 -17.35 40.26 -4.67
CA SER A 491 -18.58 39.70 -5.23
C SER A 491 -18.24 38.47 -6.09
N PHE A 492 -19.11 37.48 -6.08
CA PHE A 492 -19.05 36.39 -7.05
C PHE A 492 -19.52 36.92 -8.42
N GLU A 493 -18.91 36.46 -9.50
CA GLU A 493 -19.36 36.77 -10.85
C GLU A 493 -20.76 36.18 -11.05
N ASN A 494 -21.75 37.02 -11.34
CA ASN A 494 -23.08 36.59 -11.71
C ASN A 494 -23.02 35.96 -13.10
N VAL A 495 -22.87 34.65 -13.18
CA VAL A 495 -23.13 33.91 -14.41
C VAL A 495 -24.65 33.93 -14.61
N HIS A 496 -25.15 34.94 -15.35
CA HIS A 496 -26.52 34.90 -15.85
C HIS A 496 -26.62 33.73 -16.83
N VAL A 497 -26.99 32.55 -16.33
CA VAL A 497 -27.46 31.46 -17.18
C VAL A 497 -28.82 31.95 -17.69
N THR A 498 -28.85 32.53 -18.89
CA THR A 498 -30.08 32.68 -19.66
C THR A 498 -30.58 31.26 -19.96
N LEU A 499 -31.51 30.81 -19.15
CA LEU A 499 -32.29 29.64 -19.50
C LEU A 499 -33.10 30.06 -20.74
N ASP A 500 -32.76 29.51 -21.91
CA ASP A 500 -33.61 29.54 -23.08
C ASP A 500 -34.93 28.91 -22.68
N THR A 501 -35.91 29.71 -22.45
CA THR A 501 -37.29 29.24 -22.25
C THR A 501 -37.68 28.53 -23.56
N PRO A 502 -38.07 27.26 -23.52
CA PRO A 502 -38.56 26.58 -24.71
C PRO A 502 -39.73 27.41 -25.25
N ASP A 503 -39.65 27.82 -26.51
CA ASP A 503 -40.77 28.43 -27.24
C ASP A 503 -41.88 27.41 -27.36
N PHE A 504 -42.83 27.43 -26.45
CA PHE A 504 -44.08 26.67 -26.61
C PHE A 504 -44.90 27.41 -27.67
N GLY A 505 -44.53 27.16 -28.95
CA GLY A 505 -45.23 27.75 -30.09
C GLY A 505 -46.73 27.76 -29.87
N GLN A 506 -47.35 28.87 -30.12
CA GLN A 506 -48.83 29.10 -30.10
C GLN A 506 -49.47 28.02 -31.01
N GLY A 507 -49.76 26.85 -30.45
CA GLY A 507 -50.59 25.82 -31.06
C GLY A 507 -51.99 25.94 -30.53
N ASN A 508 -52.87 26.35 -31.40
CA ASN A 508 -54.32 26.41 -31.23
C ASN A 508 -54.91 25.11 -30.68
N GLU A 509 -56.01 25.30 -29.91
CA GLU A 509 -57.09 24.37 -29.62
C GLU A 509 -56.85 23.34 -28.51
N ALA A 510 -57.51 23.65 -27.39
CA ALA A 510 -57.88 22.67 -26.38
C ALA A 510 -58.86 21.61 -26.97
N PRO A 511 -58.64 20.34 -26.80
CA PRO A 511 -59.71 19.37 -26.79
C PRO A 511 -60.15 19.10 -25.36
N PHE A 512 -61.33 19.51 -25.05
CA PHE A 512 -62.30 19.05 -24.02
C PHE A 512 -61.79 18.57 -22.68
#